data_e01a2f6855551f1771b0c35f89201046
#
_entry.id   e01a2f6855551f1771b0c35f89201046
#
_cell.length_a   1.000
_cell.length_b   1.000
_cell.length_c   1.000
_cell.angle_alpha   90.00
_cell.angle_beta   90.00
_cell.angle_gamma   90.00
#
_symmetry.space_group_name_H-M   'P 1'
#
loop_
_entity.id
_entity.type
_entity.pdbx_description
1 polymer ?
#
loop_
_entity_poly.entity_id
_entity_poly.type
_entity_poly.pdbx_seq_one_letter_code
_entity_poly.pdbx_strand_id
1 'polypeptide(L)'
;MTPQNFVGQPVPGLAIALQSQAADAPGVVPLPWFPFDVLSSPGCRHTAARIARRAERAYWILRRTLDVAPPIRLLVLDRADWPRHAEREEFGVVHLTAAGDLVVGAEPAEAWSHLSAWLREALDPRTLAAVLYLHGQDLRTRGPALGAIAEALIAHELAHRFASHAGVRFPRRWLEEAFANYAMIVVLAETDPLGLRRLGSLAQAVEPLADDLPSLARFERDFGALDLVPSVLAQLALTRGVYQAYAAAESTPLARVFQLFRTGVAGDALPDHEVVRLLALHAHPTLAAIPAAFPAAPYRVAA
;
A
#
# COMPACT_ATOMS: atom_id res chain seq x y z
N MET A 1 20.05 35.51 -6.63
CA MET A 1 18.74 35.30 -6.00
C MET A 1 18.87 34.16 -5.01
N THR A 2 18.87 34.46 -3.72
CA THR A 2 19.06 33.52 -2.61
C THR A 2 17.72 32.88 -2.26
N PRO A 3 17.60 31.56 -2.08
CA PRO A 3 16.33 30.93 -1.68
C PRO A 3 16.01 31.28 -0.23
N GLN A 4 14.87 31.91 0.00
CA GLN A 4 14.33 32.16 1.33
C GLN A 4 13.82 30.85 1.93
N ASN A 5 14.41 30.50 3.08
CA ASN A 5 13.94 29.43 3.97
C ASN A 5 12.56 29.79 4.52
N PHE A 6 11.50 29.13 4.06
CA PHE A 6 10.20 29.12 4.71
C PHE A 6 10.24 28.15 5.90
N VAL A 7 10.61 28.64 7.06
CA VAL A 7 10.30 27.98 8.33
C VAL A 7 8.85 28.30 8.64
N GLY A 8 7.96 27.33 8.40
CA GLY A 8 6.55 27.44 8.73
C GLY A 8 6.35 27.58 10.23
N GLN A 9 5.81 28.73 10.67
CA GLN A 9 5.35 28.93 12.05
C GLN A 9 4.18 27.98 12.33
N PRO A 10 4.11 27.34 13.51
CA PRO A 10 2.96 26.55 13.90
C PRO A 10 1.73 27.47 14.05
N VAL A 11 0.65 27.09 13.37
CA VAL A 11 -0.64 27.79 13.48
C VAL A 11 -1.20 27.49 14.87
N PRO A 12 -1.36 28.50 15.76
CA PRO A 12 -1.96 28.29 17.08
C PRO A 12 -3.47 28.09 16.88
N GLY A 13 -4.00 26.95 17.22
CA GLY A 13 -5.44 26.70 17.23
C GLY A 13 -5.87 25.27 16.85
N LEU A 14 -4.99 24.43 16.28
CA LEU A 14 -5.35 23.06 15.91
C LEU A 14 -5.09 22.01 17.01
N ALA A 15 -4.47 22.40 18.11
CA ALA A 15 -4.02 21.48 19.16
C ALA A 15 -5.09 21.10 20.21
N ILE A 16 -6.31 21.64 20.14
CA ILE A 16 -7.29 21.51 21.24
C ILE A 16 -8.43 20.50 20.95
N ALA A 17 -8.57 19.99 19.73
CA ALA A 17 -9.70 19.11 19.38
C ALA A 17 -9.33 17.61 19.21
N LEU A 18 -8.08 17.21 19.44
CA LEU A 18 -7.63 15.81 19.30
C LEU A 18 -7.33 15.16 20.67
N GLN A 19 -8.07 15.51 21.71
CA GLN A 19 -8.04 14.70 22.94
C GLN A 19 -8.89 13.44 22.74
N SER A 20 -8.26 12.44 22.16
CA SER A 20 -8.08 11.10 22.68
C SER A 20 -9.34 10.30 23.02
N GLN A 21 -9.79 9.50 22.06
CA GLN A 21 -10.42 8.20 22.35
C GLN A 21 -9.36 7.10 22.59
N ALA A 22 -8.12 7.48 22.87
CA ALA A 22 -6.99 6.56 23.08
C ALA A 22 -7.02 5.82 24.43
N ALA A 23 -8.12 5.93 25.20
CA ALA A 23 -8.11 5.58 26.62
C ALA A 23 -8.12 4.07 26.94
N ASP A 24 -8.47 3.16 25.99
CA ASP A 24 -8.77 1.77 26.37
C ASP A 24 -8.15 0.68 25.50
N ALA A 25 -6.91 0.83 25.05
CA ALA A 25 -6.16 -0.29 24.50
C ALA A 25 -5.17 -0.82 25.56
N PRO A 26 -5.51 -1.84 26.33
CA PRO A 26 -4.64 -2.32 27.42
C PRO A 26 -3.32 -2.85 26.85
N GLY A 27 -2.21 -2.44 27.47
CA GLY A 27 -0.87 -2.93 27.14
C GLY A 27 -0.10 -2.04 26.17
N VAL A 28 -0.73 -1.08 25.48
CA VAL A 28 -0.04 -0.13 24.59
C VAL A 28 0.04 1.27 25.18
N VAL A 29 1.07 2.02 24.78
CA VAL A 29 1.33 3.37 25.30
C VAL A 29 1.24 4.40 24.18
N PRO A 30 0.67 5.61 24.46
CA PRO A 30 0.57 6.65 23.46
C PRO A 30 1.93 7.28 23.16
N LEU A 31 2.13 7.66 21.89
CA LEU A 31 3.21 8.53 21.45
C LEU A 31 2.59 9.89 21.07
N PRO A 32 2.87 10.96 21.83
CA PRO A 32 2.41 12.29 21.49
C PRO A 32 3.13 12.87 20.26
N TRP A 33 2.60 14.00 19.74
CA TRP A 33 3.25 14.82 18.70
C TRP A 33 3.05 14.40 17.25
N PHE A 34 2.03 13.61 16.96
CA PHE A 34 1.61 13.27 15.60
C PHE A 34 0.23 13.88 15.29
N PRO A 35 -0.12 14.12 14.03
CA PRO A 35 -1.42 14.66 13.63
C PRO A 35 -2.57 13.65 13.79
N PHE A 36 -2.28 12.47 14.30
CA PHE A 36 -3.20 11.37 14.55
C PHE A 36 -2.74 10.56 15.77
N ASP A 37 -3.61 9.71 16.27
CA ASP A 37 -3.30 8.87 17.44
C ASP A 37 -2.25 7.81 17.07
N VAL A 38 -1.18 7.75 17.86
CA VAL A 38 -0.15 6.72 17.75
C VAL A 38 -0.03 5.98 19.07
N LEU A 39 -0.22 4.67 19.03
CA LEU A 39 -0.06 3.77 20.16
C LEU A 39 1.02 2.74 19.85
N SER A 40 1.80 2.33 20.82
CA SER A 40 2.84 1.31 20.63
C SER A 40 2.96 0.37 21.81
N SER A 41 3.43 -0.84 21.56
CA SER A 41 3.94 -1.69 22.64
C SER A 41 5.05 -0.97 23.40
N PRO A 42 5.14 -1.08 24.74
CA PRO A 42 6.04 -0.29 25.58
C PRO A 42 7.49 -0.32 25.17
N GLY A 43 8.00 -1.49 24.75
CA GLY A 43 9.39 -1.68 24.28
C GLY A 43 9.69 -1.11 22.89
N CYS A 44 8.68 -0.67 22.12
CA CYS A 44 8.81 -0.34 20.70
C CYS A 44 8.81 1.16 20.39
N ARG A 45 8.87 2.05 21.37
CA ARG A 45 8.71 3.51 21.20
C ARG A 45 9.60 4.11 20.11
N HIS A 46 10.86 3.70 20.01
CA HIS A 46 11.78 4.24 19.00
C HIS A 46 11.36 3.81 17.59
N THR A 47 11.08 2.54 17.39
CA THR A 47 10.58 2.01 16.11
C THR A 47 9.24 2.64 15.75
N ALA A 48 8.34 2.76 16.72
CA ALA A 48 7.02 3.38 16.53
C ALA A 48 7.13 4.85 16.10
N ALA A 49 8.03 5.62 16.70
CA ALA A 49 8.25 7.01 16.30
C ALA A 49 8.77 7.11 14.85
N ARG A 50 9.65 6.20 14.41
CA ARG A 50 10.13 6.12 13.03
C ARG A 50 9.01 5.76 12.05
N ILE A 51 8.21 4.76 12.37
CA ILE A 51 7.05 4.31 11.57
C ILE A 51 6.00 5.44 11.51
N ALA A 52 5.68 6.07 12.64
CA ALA A 52 4.70 7.14 12.71
C ALA A 52 5.10 8.37 11.87
N ARG A 53 6.39 8.73 11.84
CA ARG A 53 6.88 9.81 10.95
C ARG A 53 6.73 9.46 9.47
N ARG A 54 6.85 8.18 9.10
CA ARG A 54 6.60 7.73 7.73
C ARG A 54 5.13 7.80 7.38
N ALA A 55 4.27 7.31 8.29
CA ALA A 55 2.80 7.42 8.17
C ALA A 55 2.34 8.88 8.11
N GLU A 56 2.93 9.77 8.90
CA GLU A 56 2.65 11.20 8.88
C GLU A 56 2.94 11.84 7.51
N ARG A 57 4.12 11.57 6.94
CA ARG A 57 4.43 12.09 5.59
C ARG A 57 3.46 11.57 4.54
N ALA A 58 3.16 10.27 4.57
CA ALA A 58 2.16 9.67 3.69
C ALA A 58 0.79 10.31 3.87
N TYR A 59 0.35 10.51 5.10
CA TYR A 59 -0.91 11.17 5.44
C TYR A 59 -1.04 12.57 4.83
N TRP A 60 0.00 13.41 4.96
CA TRP A 60 -0.04 14.79 4.45
C TRP A 60 -0.04 14.84 2.91
N ILE A 61 0.69 13.93 2.25
CA ILE A 61 0.69 13.82 0.80
C ILE A 61 -0.69 13.38 0.30
N LEU A 62 -1.26 12.31 0.88
CA LEU A 62 -2.57 11.82 0.49
C LEU A 62 -3.68 12.84 0.79
N ARG A 63 -3.62 13.52 1.93
CA ARG A 63 -4.56 14.59 2.28
C ARG A 63 -4.56 15.70 1.23
N ARG A 64 -3.39 16.15 0.80
CA ARG A 64 -3.27 17.18 -0.23
C ARG A 64 -3.75 16.68 -1.60
N THR A 65 -3.44 15.43 -1.95
CA THR A 65 -3.78 14.86 -3.25
C THR A 65 -5.26 14.53 -3.41
N LEU A 66 -5.89 14.03 -2.33
CA LEU A 66 -7.26 13.54 -2.35
C LEU A 66 -8.28 14.54 -1.75
N ASP A 67 -7.80 15.61 -1.13
CA ASP A 67 -8.61 16.64 -0.44
C ASP A 67 -9.57 16.04 0.61
N VAL A 68 -9.05 15.12 1.42
CA VAL A 68 -9.77 14.44 2.52
C VAL A 68 -8.83 14.29 3.71
N ALA A 69 -9.39 14.31 4.91
CA ALA A 69 -8.65 14.21 6.17
C ALA A 69 -9.29 13.17 7.11
N PRO A 70 -9.10 11.88 6.87
CA PRO A 70 -9.65 10.84 7.74
C PRO A 70 -8.99 10.87 9.12
N PRO A 71 -9.73 10.55 10.19
CA PRO A 71 -9.11 10.21 11.46
C PRO A 71 -8.31 8.91 11.30
N ILE A 72 -7.09 8.92 11.83
CA ILE A 72 -6.18 7.76 11.81
C ILE A 72 -5.83 7.40 13.26
N ARG A 73 -5.80 6.11 13.56
CA ARG A 73 -5.14 5.55 14.72
C ARG A 73 -4.10 4.53 14.23
N LEU A 74 -2.84 4.74 14.57
CA LEU A 74 -1.72 3.88 14.23
C LEU A 74 -1.32 3.05 15.45
N LEU A 75 -1.32 1.73 15.31
CA LEU A 75 -0.84 0.77 16.29
C LEU A 75 0.49 0.18 15.82
N VAL A 76 1.55 0.34 16.60
CA VAL A 76 2.85 -0.29 16.33
C VAL A 76 3.12 -1.33 17.41
N LEU A 77 3.01 -2.59 17.04
CA LEU A 77 2.91 -3.70 17.97
C LEU A 77 4.12 -4.65 17.88
N ASP A 78 4.57 -5.13 19.03
CA ASP A 78 5.44 -6.30 19.11
C ASP A 78 4.65 -7.61 19.00
N ARG A 79 5.37 -8.74 19.01
CA ARG A 79 4.75 -10.08 18.91
C ARG A 79 3.81 -10.40 20.09
N ALA A 80 4.07 -9.86 21.28
CA ALA A 80 3.28 -10.16 22.47
C ALA A 80 1.92 -9.46 22.46
N ASP A 81 1.87 -8.24 21.95
CA ASP A 81 0.64 -7.45 21.88
C ASP A 81 -0.14 -7.67 20.58
N TRP A 82 0.51 -8.20 19.52
CA TRP A 82 -0.11 -8.43 18.22
C TRP A 82 -1.44 -9.20 18.29
N PRO A 83 -1.54 -10.36 18.98
CA PRO A 83 -2.79 -11.14 19.02
C PRO A 83 -3.97 -10.43 19.71
N ARG A 84 -3.68 -9.36 20.46
CA ARG A 84 -4.72 -8.61 21.20
C ARG A 84 -5.33 -7.48 20.37
N HIS A 85 -4.58 -6.96 19.39
CA HIS A 85 -4.94 -5.73 18.70
C HIS A 85 -4.98 -5.87 17.18
N ALA A 86 -4.28 -6.85 16.60
CA ALA A 86 -4.29 -7.13 15.18
C ALA A 86 -5.41 -8.11 14.82
N GLU A 87 -6.06 -7.89 13.68
CA GLU A 87 -7.07 -8.81 13.14
C GLU A 87 -6.44 -9.93 12.30
N ARG A 88 -5.15 -9.78 11.92
CA ARG A 88 -4.39 -10.80 11.20
C ARG A 88 -3.55 -11.63 12.17
N GLU A 89 -3.59 -12.94 12.01
CA GLU A 89 -2.76 -13.87 12.81
C GLU A 89 -1.28 -13.68 12.49
N GLU A 90 -0.95 -13.45 11.23
CA GLU A 90 0.42 -13.31 10.78
C GLU A 90 1.04 -11.99 11.28
N PHE A 91 2.05 -12.13 12.14
CA PHE A 91 2.74 -11.00 12.75
C PHE A 91 3.45 -10.11 11.70
N GLY A 92 3.26 -8.80 11.84
CA GLY A 92 4.05 -7.80 11.12
C GLY A 92 3.54 -7.47 9.72
N VAL A 93 2.45 -8.09 9.27
CA VAL A 93 1.78 -7.71 8.02
C VAL A 93 0.98 -6.43 8.24
N VAL A 94 1.36 -5.35 7.57
CA VAL A 94 0.64 -4.07 7.64
C VAL A 94 -0.79 -4.25 7.14
N HIS A 95 -1.76 -3.76 7.89
CA HIS A 95 -3.18 -3.86 7.52
C HIS A 95 -4.05 -2.82 8.24
N LEU A 96 -5.24 -2.61 7.74
CA LEU A 96 -6.32 -1.91 8.43
C LEU A 96 -7.21 -2.92 9.15
N THR A 97 -7.59 -2.60 10.39
CA THR A 97 -8.65 -3.33 11.10
C THR A 97 -10.04 -2.92 10.59
N ALA A 98 -11.06 -3.68 10.91
CA ALA A 98 -12.46 -3.32 10.64
C ALA A 98 -12.85 -1.97 11.26
N ALA A 99 -12.23 -1.60 12.40
CA ALA A 99 -12.38 -0.30 13.03
C ALA A 99 -11.64 0.84 12.27
N GLY A 100 -10.80 0.48 11.32
CA GLY A 100 -10.01 1.41 10.51
C GLY A 100 -8.70 1.85 11.17
N ASP A 101 -8.20 1.09 12.15
CA ASP A 101 -6.89 1.30 12.73
C ASP A 101 -5.82 0.75 11.80
N LEU A 102 -4.74 1.50 11.62
CA LEU A 102 -3.57 1.05 10.88
C LEU A 102 -2.64 0.27 11.81
N VAL A 103 -2.48 -1.02 11.58
CA VAL A 103 -1.65 -1.91 12.41
C VAL A 103 -0.35 -2.24 11.69
N VAL A 104 0.76 -2.06 12.39
CA VAL A 104 2.13 -2.29 11.87
C VAL A 104 2.94 -3.06 12.90
N GLY A 105 3.66 -4.08 12.47
CA GLY A 105 4.61 -4.78 13.33
C GLY A 105 5.85 -3.92 13.63
N ALA A 106 6.32 -3.97 14.87
CA ALA A 106 7.57 -3.31 15.26
C ALA A 106 8.80 -3.97 14.60
N GLU A 107 8.66 -5.21 14.17
CA GLU A 107 9.63 -6.00 13.41
C GLU A 107 9.04 -6.42 12.07
N PRO A 108 9.87 -6.69 11.06
CA PRO A 108 9.39 -7.19 9.77
C PRO A 108 8.68 -8.54 9.90
N ALA A 109 7.61 -8.73 9.12
CA ALA A 109 6.92 -10.00 9.02
C ALA A 109 7.82 -11.10 8.42
N GLU A 110 7.65 -12.33 8.85
CA GLU A 110 8.36 -13.51 8.27
C GLU A 110 8.00 -13.72 6.80
N ALA A 111 6.79 -13.35 6.39
CA ALA A 111 6.35 -13.35 4.99
C ALA A 111 7.37 -12.72 4.04
N TRP A 112 8.01 -11.63 4.45
CA TRP A 112 9.03 -10.98 3.62
C TRP A 112 10.29 -11.82 3.44
N SER A 113 10.67 -12.59 4.45
CA SER A 113 11.78 -13.56 4.34
C SER A 113 11.40 -14.72 3.42
N HIS A 114 10.18 -15.24 3.52
CA HIS A 114 9.67 -16.29 2.65
C HIS A 114 9.63 -15.82 1.18
N LEU A 115 9.10 -14.62 0.94
CA LEU A 115 9.09 -14.01 -0.40
C LEU A 115 10.50 -13.78 -0.93
N SER A 116 11.41 -13.29 -0.10
CA SER A 116 12.82 -13.09 -0.47
C SER A 116 13.51 -14.39 -0.89
N ALA A 117 13.28 -15.49 -0.13
CA ALA A 117 13.80 -16.80 -0.47
C ALA A 117 13.22 -17.34 -1.79
N TRP A 118 11.91 -17.19 -1.97
CA TRP A 118 11.23 -17.60 -3.19
C TRP A 118 11.74 -16.82 -4.42
N LEU A 119 11.88 -15.49 -4.32
CA LEU A 119 12.41 -14.65 -5.42
C LEU A 119 13.83 -15.07 -5.83
N ARG A 120 14.68 -15.46 -4.87
CA ARG A 120 16.02 -15.97 -5.16
C ARG A 120 15.99 -17.22 -6.04
N GLU A 121 14.99 -18.08 -5.85
CA GLU A 121 14.85 -19.35 -6.59
C GLU A 121 14.11 -19.18 -7.91
N ALA A 122 13.13 -18.26 -7.96
CA ALA A 122 12.25 -18.06 -9.10
C ALA A 122 12.89 -17.17 -10.20
N LEU A 123 13.73 -16.19 -9.81
CA LEU A 123 14.32 -15.25 -10.76
C LEU A 123 15.57 -15.88 -11.46
N ASP A 124 15.70 -15.62 -12.75
CA ASP A 124 16.96 -15.95 -13.45
C ASP A 124 18.15 -15.19 -12.86
N PRO A 125 19.39 -15.70 -12.99
CA PRO A 125 20.56 -15.12 -12.32
C PRO A 125 20.84 -13.65 -12.68
N ARG A 126 20.53 -13.20 -13.90
CA ARG A 126 20.76 -11.83 -14.35
C ARG A 126 19.74 -10.87 -13.71
N THR A 127 18.49 -11.23 -13.73
CA THR A 127 17.39 -10.48 -13.09
C THR A 127 17.60 -10.43 -11.58
N LEU A 128 17.93 -11.54 -10.94
CA LEU A 128 18.24 -11.60 -9.53
C LEU A 128 19.40 -10.66 -9.16
N ALA A 129 20.49 -10.66 -9.92
CA ALA A 129 21.62 -9.77 -9.67
C ALA A 129 21.23 -8.29 -9.75
N ALA A 130 20.39 -7.91 -10.70
CA ALA A 130 19.90 -6.54 -10.84
C ALA A 130 19.00 -6.13 -9.65
N VAL A 131 18.12 -7.03 -9.19
CA VAL A 131 17.28 -6.80 -8.00
C VAL A 131 18.13 -6.68 -6.75
N LEU A 132 19.11 -7.60 -6.54
CA LEU A 132 20.03 -7.56 -5.40
C LEU A 132 20.87 -6.28 -5.36
N TYR A 133 21.28 -5.76 -6.51
CA TYR A 133 22.03 -4.50 -6.60
C TYR A 133 21.23 -3.30 -6.03
N LEU A 134 19.91 -3.25 -6.30
CA LEU A 134 19.05 -2.17 -5.82
C LEU A 134 18.57 -2.37 -4.38
N HIS A 135 18.19 -3.60 -4.05
CA HIS A 135 17.54 -3.92 -2.76
C HIS A 135 18.56 -4.22 -1.66
N GLY A 136 19.77 -4.61 -2.01
CA GLY A 136 20.68 -5.28 -1.10
C GLY A 136 20.27 -6.76 -0.89
N GLN A 137 21.15 -7.50 -0.24
CA GLN A 137 20.93 -8.91 0.07
C GLN A 137 20.44 -9.07 1.51
N ASP A 138 19.37 -9.84 1.70
CA ASP A 138 18.98 -10.33 3.00
C ASP A 138 19.94 -11.45 3.43
N LEU A 139 20.60 -11.31 4.59
CA LEU A 139 21.63 -12.25 5.05
C LEU A 139 21.08 -13.63 5.42
N ARG A 140 19.80 -13.73 5.80
CA ARG A 140 19.16 -15.00 6.18
C ARG A 140 18.79 -15.81 4.96
N THR A 141 18.14 -15.17 3.98
CA THR A 141 17.55 -15.83 2.82
C THR A 141 18.48 -15.86 1.62
N ARG A 142 19.49 -14.99 1.59
CA ARG A 142 20.35 -14.71 0.45
C ARG A 142 19.59 -14.13 -0.76
N GLY A 143 18.32 -13.84 -0.62
CA GLY A 143 17.49 -13.14 -1.59
C GLY A 143 17.51 -11.61 -1.38
N PRO A 144 16.63 -10.85 -2.08
CA PRO A 144 16.57 -9.40 -1.95
C PRO A 144 16.03 -8.97 -0.59
N ALA A 145 16.59 -7.87 -0.03
CA ALA A 145 16.08 -7.26 1.19
C ALA A 145 14.80 -6.46 0.91
N LEU A 146 13.65 -6.94 1.41
CA LEU A 146 12.32 -6.39 1.10
C LEU A 146 11.76 -5.43 2.17
N GLY A 147 12.50 -5.14 3.24
CA GLY A 147 12.02 -4.31 4.34
C GLY A 147 11.54 -2.91 3.94
N ALA A 148 12.19 -2.27 2.95
CA ALA A 148 11.76 -0.97 2.46
C ALA A 148 10.40 -1.03 1.75
N ILE A 149 10.08 -2.14 1.07
CA ILE A 149 8.78 -2.37 0.43
C ILE A 149 7.71 -2.64 1.49
N ALA A 150 8.03 -3.46 2.50
CA ALA A 150 7.14 -3.70 3.63
C ALA A 150 6.70 -2.39 4.30
N GLU A 151 7.64 -1.45 4.51
CA GLU A 151 7.31 -0.15 5.09
C GLU A 151 6.52 0.77 4.14
N ALA A 152 6.65 0.60 2.82
CA ALA A 152 5.86 1.36 1.85
C ALA A 152 4.36 1.00 1.89
N LEU A 153 4.01 -0.23 2.34
CA LEU A 153 2.62 -0.65 2.52
C LEU A 153 1.85 0.21 3.52
N ILE A 154 2.51 0.97 4.38
CA ILE A 154 1.85 1.97 5.23
C ILE A 154 1.06 2.99 4.38
N ALA A 155 1.63 3.45 3.27
CA ALA A 155 0.95 4.38 2.37
C ALA A 155 -0.19 3.71 1.58
N HIS A 156 -0.02 2.43 1.23
CA HIS A 156 -1.06 1.60 0.60
C HIS A 156 -2.29 1.47 1.52
N GLU A 157 -2.09 1.05 2.75
CA GLU A 157 -3.19 0.90 3.72
C GLU A 157 -3.84 2.24 4.08
N LEU A 158 -3.04 3.30 4.20
CA LEU A 158 -3.59 4.64 4.38
C LEU A 158 -4.52 5.04 3.22
N ALA A 159 -4.20 4.68 1.98
CA ALA A 159 -5.05 4.98 0.83
C ALA A 159 -6.43 4.31 0.94
N HIS A 160 -6.50 3.05 1.41
CA HIS A 160 -7.76 2.39 1.72
C HIS A 160 -8.56 3.16 2.79
N ARG A 161 -7.87 3.65 3.84
CA ARG A 161 -8.52 4.45 4.89
C ARG A 161 -9.07 5.77 4.35
N PHE A 162 -8.32 6.46 3.49
CA PHE A 162 -8.76 7.68 2.82
C PHE A 162 -9.99 7.44 1.95
N ALA A 163 -9.95 6.38 1.13
CA ALA A 163 -11.06 6.01 0.26
C ALA A 163 -12.32 5.65 1.05
N SER A 164 -12.20 4.77 2.03
CA SER A 164 -13.30 4.34 2.90
C SER A 164 -13.94 5.52 3.64
N HIS A 165 -13.13 6.40 4.26
CA HIS A 165 -13.63 7.58 4.97
C HIS A 165 -14.39 8.55 4.05
N ALA A 166 -13.93 8.69 2.81
CA ALA A 166 -14.59 9.55 1.82
C ALA A 166 -15.84 8.91 1.19
N GLY A 167 -16.18 7.68 1.56
CA GLY A 167 -17.31 6.95 0.98
C GLY A 167 -17.06 6.46 -0.45
N VAL A 168 -15.79 6.38 -0.89
CA VAL A 168 -15.43 5.83 -2.20
C VAL A 168 -15.77 4.34 -2.22
N ARG A 169 -16.46 3.90 -3.27
CA ARG A 169 -16.81 2.49 -3.50
C ARG A 169 -16.27 2.06 -4.85
N PHE A 170 -15.21 1.28 -4.80
CA PHE A 170 -14.65 0.70 -6.01
C PHE A 170 -15.52 -0.48 -6.48
N PRO A 171 -15.89 -0.53 -7.77
CA PRO A 171 -16.74 -1.60 -8.30
C PRO A 171 -15.98 -2.94 -8.44
N ARG A 172 -14.66 -2.92 -8.33
CA ARG A 172 -13.77 -4.05 -8.48
C ARG A 172 -12.66 -4.03 -7.45
N ARG A 173 -12.30 -5.19 -6.91
CA ARG A 173 -11.19 -5.33 -5.97
C ARG A 173 -9.85 -4.96 -6.62
N TRP A 174 -9.61 -5.40 -7.85
CA TRP A 174 -8.36 -5.04 -8.54
C TRP A 174 -8.18 -3.53 -8.69
N LEU A 175 -9.26 -2.78 -8.86
CA LEU A 175 -9.20 -1.33 -8.96
C LEU A 175 -8.93 -0.68 -7.60
N GLU A 176 -9.52 -1.20 -6.53
CA GLU A 176 -9.27 -0.77 -5.16
C GLU A 176 -7.79 -0.94 -4.80
N GLU A 177 -7.23 -2.12 -5.09
CA GLU A 177 -5.82 -2.42 -4.86
C GLU A 177 -4.89 -1.60 -5.78
N ALA A 178 -5.24 -1.43 -7.05
CA ALA A 178 -4.50 -0.56 -7.97
C ALA A 178 -4.50 0.90 -7.48
N PHE A 179 -5.61 1.40 -6.97
CA PHE A 179 -5.70 2.74 -6.37
C PHE A 179 -4.75 2.87 -5.16
N ALA A 180 -4.73 1.89 -4.26
CA ALA A 180 -3.85 1.89 -3.10
C ALA A 180 -2.36 1.80 -3.48
N ASN A 181 -2.02 0.96 -4.48
CA ASN A 181 -0.68 0.90 -5.05
C ASN A 181 -0.27 2.22 -5.74
N TYR A 182 -1.21 2.91 -6.40
CA TYR A 182 -0.93 4.20 -6.99
C TYR A 182 -0.63 5.26 -5.92
N ALA A 183 -1.42 5.29 -4.86
CA ALA A 183 -1.19 6.18 -3.73
C ALA A 183 0.18 5.94 -3.09
N MET A 184 0.57 4.67 -2.92
CA MET A 184 1.91 4.29 -2.44
C MET A 184 3.01 4.82 -3.37
N ILE A 185 2.86 4.71 -4.69
CA ILE A 185 3.82 5.26 -5.67
C ILE A 185 3.93 6.78 -5.55
N VAL A 186 2.82 7.51 -5.45
CA VAL A 186 2.80 8.97 -5.28
C VAL A 186 3.54 9.37 -4.00
N VAL A 187 3.30 8.67 -2.90
CA VAL A 187 4.00 8.92 -1.63
C VAL A 187 5.49 8.63 -1.74
N LEU A 188 5.88 7.50 -2.32
CA LEU A 188 7.29 7.13 -2.50
C LEU A 188 8.04 8.12 -3.40
N ALA A 189 7.41 8.62 -4.44
CA ALA A 189 8.02 9.59 -5.35
C ALA A 189 8.46 10.86 -4.63
N GLU A 190 7.69 11.31 -3.64
CA GLU A 190 8.01 12.52 -2.87
C GLU A 190 8.90 12.25 -1.65
N THR A 191 8.83 11.05 -1.06
CA THR A 191 9.47 10.78 0.24
C THR A 191 10.67 9.85 0.18
N ASP A 192 10.70 8.93 -0.80
CA ASP A 192 11.73 7.90 -0.95
C ASP A 192 11.90 7.50 -2.43
N PRO A 193 12.57 8.34 -3.26
CA PRO A 193 12.78 8.02 -4.68
C PRO A 193 13.58 6.73 -4.91
N LEU A 194 14.40 6.30 -3.95
CA LEU A 194 15.09 5.01 -4.02
C LEU A 194 14.12 3.85 -3.76
N GLY A 195 13.22 3.99 -2.78
CA GLY A 195 12.13 3.05 -2.53
C GLY A 195 11.21 2.90 -3.74
N LEU A 196 10.89 4.00 -4.42
CA LEU A 196 10.13 3.97 -5.67
C LEU A 196 10.85 3.16 -6.77
N ARG A 197 12.15 3.37 -6.96
CA ARG A 197 12.94 2.60 -7.94
C ARG A 197 13.02 1.12 -7.58
N ARG A 198 13.16 0.79 -6.29
CA ARG A 198 13.14 -0.59 -5.79
C ARG A 198 11.81 -1.27 -6.11
N LEU A 199 10.70 -0.61 -5.79
CA LEU A 199 9.37 -1.13 -6.07
C LEU A 199 9.16 -1.36 -7.58
N GLY A 200 9.52 -0.40 -8.42
CA GLY A 200 9.44 -0.51 -9.88
C GLY A 200 10.33 -1.65 -10.43
N SER A 201 11.56 -1.77 -9.93
CA SER A 201 12.47 -2.85 -10.31
C SER A 201 11.91 -4.23 -9.95
N LEU A 202 11.34 -4.38 -8.76
CA LEU A 202 10.73 -5.65 -8.35
C LEU A 202 9.49 -5.97 -9.20
N ALA A 203 8.63 -4.99 -9.46
CA ALA A 203 7.45 -5.17 -10.30
C ALA A 203 7.79 -5.57 -11.74
N GLN A 204 8.94 -5.11 -12.27
CA GLN A 204 9.47 -5.55 -13.57
C GLN A 204 10.09 -6.94 -13.50
N ALA A 205 10.86 -7.22 -12.44
CA ALA A 205 11.57 -8.49 -12.29
C ALA A 205 10.64 -9.71 -12.26
N VAL A 206 9.43 -9.55 -11.75
CA VAL A 206 8.44 -10.64 -11.67
C VAL A 206 7.58 -10.79 -12.94
N GLU A 207 7.76 -9.96 -13.96
CA GLU A 207 6.99 -10.06 -15.22
C GLU A 207 7.14 -11.41 -15.91
N PRO A 208 8.34 -12.04 -15.99
CA PRO A 208 8.49 -13.36 -16.57
C PRO A 208 7.79 -14.48 -15.77
N LEU A 209 7.38 -14.21 -14.53
CA LEU A 209 6.68 -15.16 -13.66
C LEU A 209 5.15 -15.07 -13.82
N ALA A 210 4.68 -14.57 -14.96
CA ALA A 210 3.24 -14.37 -15.23
C ALA A 210 2.43 -15.69 -15.21
N ASP A 211 3.06 -16.84 -15.42
CA ASP A 211 2.38 -18.15 -15.33
C ASP A 211 1.94 -18.49 -13.90
N ASP A 212 2.62 -17.94 -12.88
CA ASP A 212 2.27 -18.07 -11.46
C ASP A 212 1.24 -17.02 -11.01
N LEU A 213 0.93 -16.05 -11.87
CA LEU A 213 -0.03 -14.99 -11.59
C LEU A 213 -1.46 -15.54 -11.60
N PRO A 214 -2.29 -15.28 -10.58
CA PRO A 214 -3.70 -15.66 -10.64
C PRO A 214 -4.42 -14.91 -11.77
N SER A 215 -5.41 -15.53 -12.40
CA SER A 215 -6.28 -14.77 -13.29
C SER A 215 -7.00 -13.66 -12.54
N LEU A 216 -7.36 -12.58 -13.25
CA LEU A 216 -8.09 -11.45 -12.63
C LEU A 216 -9.37 -11.91 -11.93
N ALA A 217 -10.10 -12.84 -12.52
CA ALA A 217 -11.31 -13.40 -11.93
C ALA A 217 -11.04 -14.19 -10.63
N ARG A 218 -9.89 -14.88 -10.53
CA ARG A 218 -9.45 -15.55 -9.30
C ARG A 218 -9.04 -14.51 -8.25
N PHE A 219 -8.29 -13.49 -8.65
CA PHE A 219 -7.92 -12.38 -7.76
C PHE A 219 -9.17 -11.71 -7.15
N GLU A 220 -10.18 -11.38 -7.99
CA GLU A 220 -11.43 -10.77 -7.53
C GLU A 220 -12.18 -11.65 -6.51
N ARG A 221 -12.28 -12.95 -6.76
CA ARG A 221 -13.05 -13.86 -5.93
C ARG A 221 -12.35 -14.27 -4.65
N ASP A 222 -11.04 -14.55 -4.75
CA ASP A 222 -10.29 -15.26 -3.72
C ASP A 222 -9.23 -14.38 -3.04
N PHE A 223 -9.28 -13.05 -3.19
CA PHE A 223 -8.25 -12.10 -2.74
C PHE A 223 -7.75 -12.37 -1.31
N GLY A 224 -8.67 -12.53 -0.35
CA GLY A 224 -8.33 -12.77 1.06
C GLY A 224 -7.88 -14.20 1.37
N ALA A 225 -8.02 -15.14 0.42
CA ALA A 225 -7.65 -16.55 0.55
C ALA A 225 -6.49 -16.95 -0.37
N LEU A 226 -5.89 -16.00 -1.11
CA LEU A 226 -4.71 -16.28 -1.91
C LEU A 226 -3.50 -16.52 -1.01
N ASP A 227 -2.70 -17.52 -1.38
CA ASP A 227 -1.38 -17.71 -0.78
C ASP A 227 -0.48 -16.49 -0.99
N LEU A 228 0.55 -16.36 -0.16
CA LEU A 228 1.46 -15.21 -0.16
C LEU A 228 2.02 -14.89 -1.55
N VAL A 229 2.60 -15.87 -2.24
CA VAL A 229 3.27 -15.63 -3.53
C VAL A 229 2.29 -15.16 -4.60
N PRO A 230 1.18 -15.88 -4.92
CA PRO A 230 0.18 -15.39 -5.88
C PRO A 230 -0.39 -14.01 -5.52
N SER A 231 -0.62 -13.75 -4.24
CA SER A 231 -1.10 -12.44 -3.77
C SER A 231 -0.11 -11.33 -4.08
N VAL A 232 1.17 -11.52 -3.76
CA VAL A 232 2.22 -10.52 -4.00
C VAL A 232 2.48 -10.34 -5.49
N LEU A 233 2.49 -11.42 -6.30
CA LEU A 233 2.62 -11.31 -7.76
C LEU A 233 1.49 -10.48 -8.36
N ALA A 234 0.24 -10.70 -7.92
CA ALA A 234 -0.89 -9.89 -8.37
C ALA A 234 -0.73 -8.41 -7.99
N GLN A 235 -0.31 -8.12 -6.76
CA GLN A 235 -0.02 -6.76 -6.32
C GLN A 235 1.10 -6.09 -7.13
N LEU A 236 2.16 -6.83 -7.47
CA LEU A 236 3.25 -6.31 -8.29
C LEU A 236 2.82 -6.09 -9.75
N ALA A 237 1.93 -6.94 -10.31
CA ALA A 237 1.34 -6.71 -11.63
C ALA A 237 0.48 -5.43 -11.65
N LEU A 238 -0.36 -5.20 -10.64
CA LEU A 238 -1.11 -3.95 -10.46
C LEU A 238 -0.16 -2.76 -10.32
N THR A 239 0.90 -2.91 -9.50
CA THR A 239 1.92 -1.88 -9.28
C THR A 239 2.60 -1.48 -10.59
N ARG A 240 2.94 -2.42 -11.46
CA ARG A 240 3.53 -2.14 -12.79
C ARG A 240 2.61 -1.27 -13.64
N GLY A 241 1.31 -1.59 -13.69
CA GLY A 241 0.35 -0.82 -14.46
C GLY A 241 0.18 0.62 -13.93
N VAL A 242 0.05 0.79 -12.61
CA VAL A 242 -0.07 2.12 -12.02
C VAL A 242 1.24 2.91 -12.06
N TYR A 243 2.40 2.25 -12.03
CA TYR A 243 3.70 2.90 -12.21
C TYR A 243 3.83 3.55 -13.60
N GLN A 244 3.34 2.88 -14.64
CA GLN A 244 3.29 3.43 -15.99
C GLN A 244 2.36 4.66 -16.06
N ALA A 245 1.21 4.62 -15.39
CA ALA A 245 0.30 5.76 -15.32
C ALA A 245 0.92 6.93 -14.55
N TYR A 246 1.63 6.66 -13.46
CA TYR A 246 2.37 7.67 -12.71
C TYR A 246 3.47 8.32 -13.58
N ALA A 247 4.25 7.53 -14.29
CA ALA A 247 5.30 8.04 -15.19
C ALA A 247 4.75 8.94 -16.30
N ALA A 248 3.50 8.73 -16.73
CA ALA A 248 2.85 9.52 -17.78
C ALA A 248 2.17 10.81 -17.25
N ALA A 249 1.65 10.83 -16.02
CA ALA A 249 0.79 11.92 -15.55
C ALA A 249 0.87 12.17 -14.02
N GLU A 250 1.91 11.69 -13.35
CA GLU A 250 2.19 11.89 -11.92
C GLU A 250 1.00 11.54 -11.02
N SER A 251 0.58 12.42 -10.10
CA SER A 251 -0.53 12.17 -9.17
C SER A 251 -1.92 12.45 -9.73
N THR A 252 -2.02 13.06 -10.91
CA THR A 252 -3.30 13.48 -11.49
C THR A 252 -4.29 12.32 -11.70
N PRO A 253 -3.91 11.15 -12.25
CA PRO A 253 -4.83 10.03 -12.39
C PRO A 253 -5.35 9.48 -11.05
N LEU A 254 -4.54 9.51 -9.99
CA LEU A 254 -4.97 9.09 -8.66
C LEU A 254 -6.16 9.92 -8.16
N ALA A 255 -6.03 11.24 -8.21
CA ALA A 255 -7.11 12.15 -7.81
C ALA A 255 -8.37 11.97 -8.66
N ARG A 256 -8.22 11.75 -9.97
CA ARG A 256 -9.36 11.51 -10.89
C ARG A 256 -10.08 10.21 -10.58
N VAL A 257 -9.36 9.10 -10.35
CA VAL A 257 -9.96 7.82 -9.94
C VAL A 257 -10.73 8.00 -8.64
N PHE A 258 -10.13 8.67 -7.66
CA PHE A 258 -10.79 8.95 -6.38
C PHE A 258 -12.11 9.70 -6.55
N GLN A 259 -12.10 10.79 -7.31
CA GLN A 259 -13.31 11.59 -7.55
C GLN A 259 -14.36 10.82 -8.36
N LEU A 260 -13.95 10.05 -9.37
CA LEU A 260 -14.85 9.26 -10.20
C LEU A 260 -15.70 8.30 -9.38
N PHE A 261 -15.11 7.60 -8.40
CA PHE A 261 -15.80 6.61 -7.59
C PHE A 261 -16.34 7.16 -6.26
N ARG A 262 -15.99 8.38 -5.87
CA ARG A 262 -16.58 9.09 -4.74
C ARG A 262 -17.99 9.60 -5.05
N THR A 263 -18.24 10.05 -6.28
CA THR A 263 -19.50 10.70 -6.68
C THR A 263 -20.61 9.72 -7.06
N GLY A 264 -20.47 8.45 -6.77
CA GLY A 264 -21.57 7.50 -6.81
C GLY A 264 -21.88 6.86 -8.17
N VAL A 265 -20.91 6.87 -9.11
CA VAL A 265 -21.09 6.20 -10.42
C VAL A 265 -21.24 4.67 -10.30
N ALA A 266 -20.92 4.08 -9.14
CA ALA A 266 -21.04 2.65 -8.98
C ALA A 266 -21.28 2.24 -7.52
N GLY A 267 -22.52 2.15 -7.13
CA GLY A 267 -22.90 1.34 -5.96
C GLY A 267 -22.85 -0.16 -6.23
N ASP A 268 -22.90 -0.57 -7.49
CA ASP A 268 -23.01 -1.96 -7.92
C ASP A 268 -21.75 -2.42 -8.66
N ALA A 269 -21.47 -3.71 -8.62
CA ALA A 269 -20.34 -4.33 -9.29
C ALA A 269 -20.41 -4.11 -10.81
N LEU A 270 -19.69 -3.10 -11.33
CA LEU A 270 -19.57 -2.88 -12.76
C LEU A 270 -18.73 -4.00 -13.38
N PRO A 271 -19.03 -4.48 -14.59
CA PRO A 271 -18.18 -5.41 -15.30
C PRO A 271 -16.84 -4.73 -15.70
N ASP A 272 -15.77 -5.53 -15.83
CA ASP A 272 -14.42 -5.00 -16.09
C ASP A 272 -14.34 -4.10 -17.32
N HIS A 273 -15.05 -4.41 -18.40
CA HIS A 273 -15.02 -3.59 -19.62
C HIS A 273 -15.62 -2.17 -19.40
N GLU A 274 -16.63 -2.02 -18.53
CA GLU A 274 -17.17 -0.71 -18.17
C GLU A 274 -16.20 0.06 -17.28
N VAL A 275 -15.54 -0.60 -16.31
CA VAL A 275 -14.50 0.01 -15.50
C VAL A 275 -13.34 0.51 -16.37
N VAL A 276 -12.88 -0.33 -17.29
CA VAL A 276 -11.84 0.01 -18.28
C VAL A 276 -12.24 1.24 -19.10
N ARG A 277 -13.47 1.28 -19.60
CA ARG A 277 -14.00 2.42 -20.36
C ARG A 277 -14.02 3.70 -19.53
N LEU A 278 -14.51 3.64 -18.29
CA LEU A 278 -14.55 4.79 -17.39
C LEU A 278 -13.14 5.32 -17.06
N LEU A 279 -12.19 4.42 -16.78
CA LEU A 279 -10.81 4.79 -16.50
C LEU A 279 -10.15 5.47 -17.72
N ALA A 280 -10.36 4.93 -18.93
CA ALA A 280 -9.82 5.51 -20.16
C ALA A 280 -10.34 6.93 -20.42
N LEU A 281 -11.64 7.16 -20.19
CA LEU A 281 -12.30 8.44 -20.47
C LEU A 281 -12.05 9.49 -19.38
N HIS A 282 -12.04 9.10 -18.12
CA HIS A 282 -12.12 10.04 -17.01
C HIS A 282 -10.88 10.10 -16.12
N ALA A 283 -10.04 9.08 -16.14
CA ALA A 283 -8.81 9.04 -15.35
C ALA A 283 -7.56 9.11 -16.23
N HIS A 284 -7.14 7.96 -16.77
CA HIS A 284 -6.00 7.87 -17.68
C HIS A 284 -6.05 6.56 -18.47
N PRO A 285 -5.75 6.56 -19.80
CA PRO A 285 -5.83 5.35 -20.62
C PRO A 285 -4.88 4.24 -20.19
N THR A 286 -3.72 4.56 -19.59
CA THR A 286 -2.80 3.54 -19.07
C THR A 286 -3.41 2.74 -17.92
N LEU A 287 -4.26 3.33 -17.09
CA LEU A 287 -4.98 2.59 -16.04
C LEU A 287 -5.97 1.57 -16.62
N ALA A 288 -6.55 1.89 -17.77
CA ALA A 288 -7.45 0.98 -18.47
C ALA A 288 -6.76 -0.29 -18.99
N ALA A 289 -5.42 -0.27 -19.13
CA ALA A 289 -4.65 -1.42 -19.57
C ALA A 289 -4.30 -2.41 -18.44
N ILE A 290 -4.52 -2.05 -17.16
CA ILE A 290 -4.16 -2.88 -16.01
C ILE A 290 -4.73 -4.31 -16.09
N PRO A 291 -6.03 -4.53 -16.38
CA PRO A 291 -6.58 -5.89 -16.47
C PRO A 291 -5.89 -6.79 -17.50
N ALA A 292 -5.34 -6.22 -18.57
CA ALA A 292 -4.64 -6.97 -19.60
C ALA A 292 -3.28 -7.55 -19.13
N ALA A 293 -2.77 -7.10 -17.99
CA ALA A 293 -1.56 -7.66 -17.38
C ALA A 293 -1.80 -9.01 -16.70
N PHE A 294 -3.06 -9.39 -16.49
CA PHE A 294 -3.43 -10.65 -15.86
C PHE A 294 -3.73 -11.72 -16.93
N PRO A 295 -3.39 -13.00 -16.65
CA PRO A 295 -3.70 -14.08 -17.58
C PRO A 295 -5.22 -14.22 -17.76
N ALA A 296 -5.64 -14.58 -18.97
CA ALA A 296 -7.03 -14.91 -19.23
C ALA A 296 -7.45 -16.10 -18.34
N ALA A 297 -8.67 -16.07 -17.82
CA ALA A 297 -9.19 -17.22 -17.10
C ALA A 297 -9.14 -18.45 -18.05
N PRO A 298 -8.64 -19.60 -17.59
CA PRO A 298 -8.67 -20.79 -18.42
C PRO A 298 -10.14 -21.08 -18.78
N TYR A 299 -10.42 -21.22 -20.07
CA TYR A 299 -11.72 -21.67 -20.55
C TYR A 299 -12.01 -23.02 -19.87
N ARG A 300 -12.90 -23.05 -18.89
CA ARG A 300 -13.50 -24.32 -18.49
C ARG A 300 -14.40 -24.74 -19.64
N VAL A 301 -13.91 -25.66 -20.47
CA VAL A 301 -14.81 -26.46 -21.30
C VAL A 301 -15.70 -27.20 -20.30
N ALA A 302 -16.95 -26.80 -20.21
CA ALA A 302 -17.95 -27.55 -19.45
C ALA A 302 -18.01 -28.95 -20.05
N ALA A 303 -17.59 -29.96 -19.28
CA ALA A 303 -17.70 -31.37 -19.63
C ALA A 303 -19.15 -31.83 -19.47
#